data_b7743f00b7cbe65cbc3d05e1bf51b412
#
_entry.id   b7743f00b7cbe65cbc3d05e1bf51b412
#
_cell.length_a   1.000
_cell.length_b   1.000
_cell.length_c   1.000
_cell.angle_alpha   90.00
_cell.angle_beta   90.00
_cell.angle_gamma   90.00
#
_symmetry.space_group_name_H-M   'P 1'
#
loop_
_entity.id
_entity.type
_entity.pdbx_description
1 polymer ?
#
loop_
_entity_poly.entity_id
_entity_poly.type
_entity_poly.pdbx_seq_one_letter_code
_entity_poly.pdbx_strand_id
1 'polypeptide(L)' 'MEVVVALLMFVNFEIKEHRIQPSMSVCLRGKREAERTHSDTVSYKCIKTKAELKTNNDGSRYITKIILE' A
#
# COMPACT_ATOMS: atom_id res chain seq x y z
N MET A 1 3.91 16.48 -3.11
CA MET A 1 3.59 15.22 -2.40
C MET A 1 2.17 15.27 -1.89
N GLU A 2 1.51 14.15 -1.90
CA GLU A 2 0.15 14.02 -1.43
C GLU A 2 0.10 13.05 -0.24
N VAL A 3 -0.88 13.27 0.64
CA VAL A 3 -1.17 12.30 1.70
C VAL A 3 -2.10 11.25 1.13
N VAL A 4 -1.71 10.00 1.24
CA VAL A 4 -2.46 8.87 0.71
C VAL A 4 -2.57 7.76 1.76
N VAL A 5 -3.59 6.92 1.60
CA VAL A 5 -3.68 5.66 2.33
C VAL A 5 -3.04 4.59 1.45
N ALA A 6 -2.08 3.88 1.99
CA ALA A 6 -1.34 2.87 1.24
C ALA A 6 -1.40 1.52 1.94
N LEU A 7 -1.59 0.47 1.14
CA LEU A 7 -1.47 -0.92 1.59
C LEU A 7 -0.05 -1.38 1.25
N LEU A 8 0.70 -1.74 2.26
CA LEU A 8 2.07 -2.22 2.12
C LEU A 8 2.11 -3.73 2.29
N MET A 9 2.82 -4.39 1.38
CA MET A 9 3.08 -5.82 1.47
C MET A 9 4.55 -6.03 1.83
N PHE A 10 4.78 -6.71 2.96
CA PHE A 10 6.11 -7.05 3.44
C PHE A 10 6.36 -8.54 3.23
N VAL A 11 7.52 -8.88 2.70
CA VAL A 11 8.00 -10.26 2.60
C VAL A 11 9.35 -10.32 3.31
N ASN A 12 9.46 -11.15 4.32
CA ASN A 12 10.66 -11.24 5.16
C ASN A 12 11.11 -9.88 5.70
N PHE A 13 10.13 -9.06 6.18
CA PHE A 13 10.34 -7.73 6.73
C PHE A 13 10.77 -6.65 5.74
N GLU A 14 10.75 -6.94 4.44
CA GLU A 14 11.03 -5.96 3.39
C GLU A 14 9.76 -5.59 2.64
N ILE A 15 9.61 -4.32 2.30
CA ILE A 15 8.49 -3.86 1.49
C ILE A 15 8.68 -4.36 0.05
N LYS A 16 7.76 -5.19 -0.42
CA LYS A 16 7.79 -5.71 -1.80
C LYS A 16 6.78 -5.02 -2.69
N GLU A 17 5.70 -4.51 -2.13
CA GLU A 17 4.65 -3.87 -2.90
C GLU A 17 3.96 -2.80 -2.06
N HIS A 18 3.52 -1.73 -2.73
CA HIS A 18 2.68 -0.71 -2.11
C HIS A 18 1.60 -0.31 -3.09
N ARG A 19 0.38 -0.16 -2.60
CA ARG A 19 -0.78 0.22 -3.41
C ARG A 19 -1.54 1.35 -2.75
N ILE A 20 -1.98 2.31 -3.57
CA ILE A 20 -2.85 3.38 -3.10
C ILE A 20 -4.25 2.83 -2.90
N GLN A 21 -4.85 3.15 -1.76
CA GLN A 21 -6.22 2.77 -1.44
C GLN A 21 -7.10 4.02 -1.33
N PRO A 22 -8.39 3.92 -1.70
CA PRO A 22 -9.28 5.09 -1.65
C PRO A 22 -9.61 5.54 -0.23
N SER A 23 -9.52 4.65 0.75
CA SER A 23 -9.77 4.99 2.16
C SER A 23 -9.11 3.96 3.07
N MET A 24 -9.00 4.30 4.35
CA MET A 24 -8.44 3.39 5.34
C MET A 24 -9.33 2.15 5.51
N SER A 25 -10.65 2.30 5.45
CA SER A 25 -11.56 1.16 5.60
C SER A 25 -11.43 0.18 4.43
N VAL A 26 -11.25 0.67 3.21
CA VAL A 26 -11.00 -0.19 2.04
C VAL A 26 -9.63 -0.87 2.17
N CYS A 27 -8.63 -0.15 2.65
CA CYS A 27 -7.29 -0.70 2.88
C CYS A 27 -7.34 -1.85 3.89
N LEU A 28 -8.02 -1.66 5.01
CA LEU A 28 -8.13 -2.69 6.04
C LEU A 28 -8.90 -3.92 5.55
N ARG A 29 -9.91 -3.73 4.71
CA ARG A 29 -10.63 -4.85 4.09
C ARG A 29 -9.72 -5.65 3.18
N GLY A 30 -8.98 -4.98 2.32
CA GLY A 30 -8.03 -5.62 1.42
C GLY A 30 -6.92 -6.34 2.18
N LYS A 31 -6.41 -5.70 3.25
CA LYS A 31 -5.42 -6.31 4.13
C LYS A 31 -5.96 -7.62 4.74
N ARG A 32 -7.18 -7.60 5.26
CA ARG A 32 -7.80 -8.77 5.88
C ARG A 32 -7.99 -9.92 4.89
N GLU A 33 -8.43 -9.61 3.67
CA GLU A 33 -8.58 -10.62 2.62
C GLU A 33 -7.24 -11.20 2.20
N ALA A 34 -6.23 -10.35 2.05
CA ALA A 34 -4.89 -10.80 1.67
C ALA A 34 -4.25 -11.69 2.74
N GLU A 35 -4.43 -11.37 4.01
CA GLU A 35 -3.88 -12.16 5.12
C GLU A 35 -4.44 -13.58 5.19
N ARG A 36 -5.64 -13.81 4.64
CA ARG A 36 -6.24 -15.15 4.60
C ARG A 36 -5.56 -16.10 3.62
N THR A 37 -4.84 -15.55 2.64
CA THR A 37 -4.31 -16.33 1.52
C THR A 37 -2.80 -16.44 1.51
N HIS A 38 -2.11 -15.74 2.40
CA HIS A 38 -0.65 -15.69 2.41
C HIS A 38 -0.03 -16.41 3.61
N SER A 39 1.25 -16.77 3.43
CA SER A 39 2.03 -17.48 4.45
C SER A 39 2.51 -16.56 5.56
N ASP A 40 3.10 -17.15 6.61
CA ASP A 40 3.63 -16.43 7.77
C ASP A 40 4.77 -15.47 7.45
N THR A 41 5.43 -15.63 6.29
CA THR A 41 6.52 -14.75 5.86
C THR A 41 6.02 -13.46 5.21
N VAL A 42 4.73 -13.37 4.91
CA VAL A 42 4.12 -12.21 4.27
C VAL A 42 3.24 -11.49 5.28
N SER A 43 3.42 -10.19 5.39
CA SER A 43 2.58 -9.36 6.25
C SER A 43 2.10 -8.12 5.48
N TYR A 44 1.03 -7.52 5.98
CA TYR A 44 0.42 -6.34 5.37
C TYR A 44 0.24 -5.25 6.40
N LYS A 45 0.34 -4.01 5.94
CA LYS A 45 0.12 -2.87 6.80
C LYS A 45 -0.60 -1.77 6.03
N CYS A 46 -1.60 -1.16 6.65
CA CYS A 46 -2.27 0.02 6.13
C CYS A 46 -1.71 1.24 6.82
N ILE A 47 -1.25 2.22 6.04
CA ILE A 47 -0.71 3.46 6.59
C ILE A 47 -1.31 4.65 5.86
N LYS A 48 -1.33 5.78 6.55
CA LYS A 48 -1.63 7.08 5.94
C LYS A 48 -0.32 7.86 5.93
N THR A 49 0.19 8.17 4.74
CA THR A 49 1.52 8.76 4.61
C THR A 49 1.60 9.68 3.41
N LYS A 50 2.66 10.47 3.37
CA LYS A 50 2.96 11.29 2.21
C LYS A 50 3.68 10.44 1.18
N ALA A 51 3.34 10.65 -0.08
CA ALA A 51 3.95 9.91 -1.19
C ALA A 51 4.05 10.79 -2.42
N GLU A 52 5.07 10.52 -3.23
CA GLU A 52 5.16 11.05 -4.57
C GLU A 52 4.43 10.11 -5.51
N LEU A 53 3.58 10.68 -6.35
CA LEU A 53 2.72 9.93 -7.26
C LEU A 53 3.03 10.33 -8.69
N LYS A 54 2.88 9.36 -9.60
CA LYS A 54 2.85 9.60 -11.04
C LYS A 54 1.59 9.03 -11.63
N THR A 55 1.14 9.63 -12.73
CA THR A 55 -0.06 9.20 -13.42
C THR A 55 0.34 8.46 -14.70
N ASN A 56 -0.24 7.29 -14.91
CA ASN A 56 -0.09 6.54 -16.15
C ASN A 56 -0.93 7.17 -17.27
N ASN A 57 -0.67 6.75 -18.51
CA ASN A 57 -1.40 7.26 -19.67
C ASN A 57 -2.91 6.97 -19.63
N ASP A 58 -3.31 5.93 -18.91
CA ASP A 58 -4.72 5.55 -18.74
C ASP A 58 -5.42 6.30 -17.59
N GLY A 59 -4.73 7.21 -16.92
CA GLY A 59 -5.26 7.97 -15.80
C GLY A 59 -5.06 7.34 -14.43
N SER A 60 -4.59 6.12 -14.35
CA SER A 60 -4.29 5.50 -13.06
C SER A 60 -3.04 6.12 -12.43
N ARG A 61 -2.98 6.11 -11.10
CA ARG A 61 -1.87 6.71 -10.35
C ARG A 61 -1.12 5.63 -9.58
N TYR A 62 0.18 5.82 -9.44
CA TYR A 62 1.02 4.89 -8.69
C TYR A 62 2.03 5.66 -7.84
N ILE A 63 2.49 5.00 -6.79
CA ILE A 63 3.46 5.57 -5.85
C ILE A 63 4.87 5.35 -6.41
N THR A 64 5.63 6.44 -6.55
CA THR A 64 7.03 6.37 -6.94
C THR A 64 7.97 6.46 -5.72
N LYS A 65 7.48 7.05 -4.63
CA LYS A 65 8.26 7.18 -3.41
C LYS A 65 7.31 7.33 -2.22
N ILE A 66 7.56 6.58 -1.17
CA ILE A 66 6.85 6.70 0.11
C ILE A 66 7.80 7.32 1.13
N ILE A 67 7.28 8.30 1.87
CA ILE A 67 8.01 8.88 2.99
C ILE A 67 7.46 8.23 4.26
N LEU A 68 8.27 7.37 4.85
CA LEU A 68 7.96 6.72 6.12
C LEU A 68 8.66 7.49 7.23
N GLU A 69 7.87 7.93 8.21
CA GLU A 69 8.39 8.60 9.39
C GLU A 69 8.62 7.62 10.52
#